data_e5e88ffd2dcc935ab22b22a767842ee5
#
_entry.id   e5e88ffd2dcc935ab22b22a767842ee5
#
_cell.length_a   1.000
_cell.length_b   1.000
_cell.length_c   1.000
_cell.angle_alpha   90.00
_cell.angle_beta   90.00
_cell.angle_gamma   90.00
#
_symmetry.space_group_name_H-M   'P 1'
#
loop_
_entity.id
_entity.type
_entity.pdbx_description
1 polymer ?
#
loop_
_entity_poly.entity_id
_entity_poly.type
_entity_poly.pdbx_seq_one_letter_code
_entity_poly.pdbx_strand_id
1 'polypeptide(L)'
;MICSSCRQIKGRQKEKLLKLFETVKSQITVKQAAEHYGFTPNRSSMICCPFHSDRTPSLKLNDTYFYCFGCHATGDVIDFTARIYGLSNAHAARILAADFHVTFDNSISTPSNPPISRKTQLEKERHALRVLEAYLALLKDWKARYAPQHPDDPIDDRYSDACQMMDYAQFLCDIFTFSKF
;
A
#
# COMPACT_ATOMS: atom_id res chain seq x y z
N MET A 1 17.86 -31.84 0.48
CA MET A 1 17.74 -32.21 -0.98
C MET A 1 16.37 -31.74 -1.46
N ILE A 2 16.31 -30.80 -2.40
CA ILE A 2 15.04 -30.29 -2.96
C ILE A 2 14.66 -31.20 -4.13
N CYS A 3 13.44 -31.78 -4.05
CA CYS A 3 12.88 -32.70 -5.04
C CYS A 3 12.89 -32.08 -6.47
N SER A 4 13.15 -32.88 -7.49
CA SER A 4 13.18 -32.47 -8.91
C SER A 4 11.85 -31.82 -9.35
N SER A 5 10.72 -32.30 -8.86
CA SER A 5 9.39 -31.73 -9.10
C SER A 5 9.23 -30.30 -8.58
N CYS A 6 9.79 -29.98 -7.40
CA CYS A 6 9.75 -28.65 -6.83
C CYS A 6 10.58 -27.64 -7.63
N ARG A 7 11.67 -28.10 -8.27
CA ARG A 7 12.49 -27.26 -9.14
C ARG A 7 11.78 -26.91 -10.44
N GLN A 8 11.08 -27.85 -11.03
CA GLN A 8 10.32 -27.63 -12.27
C GLN A 8 9.09 -26.71 -12.05
N ILE A 9 8.43 -26.81 -10.90
CA ILE A 9 7.28 -25.93 -10.55
C ILE A 9 7.77 -24.49 -10.39
N LYS A 10 8.88 -24.26 -9.68
CA LYS A 10 9.47 -22.92 -9.51
C LYS A 10 9.92 -22.30 -10.84
N GLY A 11 10.47 -23.12 -11.75
CA GLY A 11 10.90 -22.68 -13.08
C GLY A 11 9.72 -22.17 -13.93
N ARG A 12 8.62 -22.93 -13.99
CA ARG A 12 7.40 -22.57 -14.70
C ARG A 12 6.74 -21.30 -14.13
N GLN A 13 6.72 -21.15 -12.81
CA GLN A 13 6.16 -19.94 -12.17
C GLN A 13 6.98 -18.68 -12.50
N LYS A 14 8.32 -18.80 -12.54
CA LYS A 14 9.21 -17.70 -12.90
C LYS A 14 9.01 -17.27 -14.36
N GLU A 15 8.95 -18.23 -15.29
CA GLU A 15 8.72 -17.95 -16.72
C GLU A 15 7.39 -17.24 -16.97
N LYS A 16 6.35 -17.68 -16.31
CA LYS A 16 5.03 -17.07 -16.39
C LYS A 16 5.00 -15.65 -15.85
N LEU A 17 5.69 -15.40 -14.73
CA LEU A 17 5.79 -14.05 -14.16
C LEU A 17 6.56 -13.11 -15.10
N LEU A 18 7.60 -13.62 -15.79
CA LEU A 18 8.32 -12.83 -16.80
C LEU A 18 7.43 -12.46 -17.97
N LYS A 19 6.64 -13.39 -18.49
CA LYS A 19 5.65 -13.11 -19.55
C LYS A 19 4.61 -12.08 -19.14
N LEU A 20 4.11 -12.16 -17.89
CA LEU A 20 3.20 -11.13 -17.35
C LEU A 20 3.87 -9.75 -17.33
N PHE A 21 5.11 -9.65 -16.87
CA PHE A 21 5.84 -8.40 -16.83
C PHE A 21 6.05 -7.82 -18.23
N GLU A 22 6.45 -8.63 -19.19
CA GLU A 22 6.61 -8.22 -20.59
C GLU A 22 5.29 -7.74 -21.19
N THR A 23 4.21 -8.48 -20.97
CA THR A 23 2.88 -8.11 -21.48
C THR A 23 2.39 -6.79 -20.88
N VAL A 24 2.49 -6.61 -19.56
CA VAL A 24 2.10 -5.39 -18.89
C VAL A 24 2.91 -4.19 -19.40
N LYS A 25 4.23 -4.32 -19.48
CA LYS A 25 5.12 -3.24 -19.99
C LYS A 25 4.90 -2.90 -21.45
N SER A 26 4.45 -3.84 -22.27
CA SER A 26 4.18 -3.60 -23.69
C SER A 26 2.81 -2.95 -23.95
N GLN A 27 1.86 -3.11 -23.05
CA GLN A 27 0.47 -2.65 -23.24
C GLN A 27 0.12 -1.41 -22.42
N ILE A 28 0.81 -1.16 -21.31
CA ILE A 28 0.49 -0.08 -20.37
C ILE A 28 1.67 0.88 -20.26
N THR A 29 1.44 2.15 -20.58
CA THR A 29 2.43 3.20 -20.37
C THR A 29 2.42 3.70 -18.92
N VAL A 30 3.55 4.22 -18.45
CA VAL A 30 3.64 4.84 -17.12
C VAL A 30 2.66 6.01 -16.98
N LYS A 31 2.46 6.76 -18.05
CA LYS A 31 1.52 7.88 -18.07
C LYS A 31 0.08 7.40 -17.89
N GLN A 32 -0.35 6.36 -18.61
CA GLN A 32 -1.68 5.78 -18.45
C GLN A 32 -1.93 5.27 -17.04
N ALA A 33 -0.95 4.57 -16.45
CA ALA A 33 -1.06 4.11 -15.08
C ALA A 33 -1.15 5.28 -14.09
N ALA A 34 -0.35 6.33 -14.26
CA ALA A 34 -0.42 7.51 -13.41
C ALA A 34 -1.80 8.19 -13.50
N GLU A 35 -2.34 8.39 -14.69
CA GLU A 35 -3.67 8.98 -14.91
C GLU A 35 -4.76 8.11 -14.29
N HIS A 36 -4.69 6.79 -14.44
CA HIS A 36 -5.64 5.84 -13.85
C HIS A 36 -5.65 5.91 -12.31
N TYR A 37 -4.48 6.08 -11.70
CA TYR A 37 -4.32 6.20 -10.25
C TYR A 37 -4.50 7.63 -9.72
N GLY A 38 -5.05 8.54 -10.53
CA GLY A 38 -5.48 9.88 -10.10
C GLY A 38 -4.40 10.97 -10.18
N PHE A 39 -3.24 10.70 -10.78
CA PHE A 39 -2.23 11.72 -11.03
C PHE A 39 -2.57 12.46 -12.34
N THR A 40 -2.55 13.80 -12.31
CA THR A 40 -2.81 14.62 -13.49
C THR A 40 -1.51 15.21 -14.02
N PRO A 41 -0.93 14.65 -15.10
CA PRO A 41 0.28 15.20 -15.69
C PRO A 41 0.02 16.57 -16.32
N ASN A 42 0.98 17.50 -16.19
CA ASN A 42 0.94 18.77 -16.89
C ASN A 42 1.24 18.60 -18.40
N ARG A 43 1.24 19.72 -19.17
CA ARG A 43 1.53 19.73 -20.62
C ARG A 43 2.90 19.10 -20.97
N SER A 44 3.84 19.12 -20.03
CA SER A 44 5.17 18.53 -20.18
C SER A 44 5.24 17.09 -19.67
N SER A 45 4.11 16.43 -19.39
CA SER A 45 4.01 15.08 -18.79
C SER A 45 4.77 14.97 -17.46
N MET A 46 4.69 16.00 -16.62
CA MET A 46 5.30 16.03 -15.29
C MET A 46 4.22 16.09 -14.21
N ILE A 47 4.48 15.41 -13.10
CA ILE A 47 3.65 15.43 -11.88
C ILE A 47 4.50 15.78 -10.67
N CYS A 48 3.88 16.20 -9.57
CA CYS A 48 4.54 16.21 -8.26
C CYS A 48 4.89 14.77 -7.88
N CYS A 49 6.11 14.57 -7.41
CA CYS A 49 6.60 13.23 -7.12
C CYS A 49 5.91 12.64 -5.88
N PRO A 50 5.28 11.45 -5.96
CA PRO A 50 4.67 10.83 -4.79
C PRO A 50 5.68 10.14 -3.85
N PHE A 51 6.97 10.11 -4.22
CA PHE A 51 8.00 9.36 -3.49
C PHE A 51 8.85 10.24 -2.56
N HIS A 52 8.67 11.56 -2.58
CA HIS A 52 9.27 12.51 -1.65
C HIS A 52 8.35 13.73 -1.48
N SER A 53 8.60 14.55 -0.48
CA SER A 53 7.85 15.82 -0.28
C SER A 53 8.15 16.76 -1.42
N ASP A 54 7.20 16.93 -2.34
CA ASP A 54 7.34 17.71 -3.57
C ASP A 54 6.22 18.75 -3.70
N ARG A 55 6.59 20.01 -3.96
CA ARG A 55 5.63 21.11 -4.15
C ARG A 55 5.55 21.57 -5.61
N THR A 56 6.50 21.16 -6.42
CA THR A 56 6.60 21.53 -7.84
C THR A 56 6.78 20.27 -8.67
N PRO A 57 6.13 20.15 -9.84
CA PRO A 57 6.24 18.95 -10.66
C PRO A 57 7.69 18.61 -11.00
N SER A 58 8.23 17.56 -10.43
CA SER A 58 9.60 17.09 -10.60
C SER A 58 9.73 15.69 -11.16
N LEU A 59 8.64 14.94 -11.22
CA LEU A 59 8.63 13.58 -11.78
C LEU A 59 8.13 13.60 -13.22
N LYS A 60 9.00 13.25 -14.15
CA LYS A 60 8.71 13.11 -15.59
C LYS A 60 8.15 11.72 -15.86
N LEU A 61 7.00 11.66 -16.54
CA LEU A 61 6.39 10.45 -17.03
C LEU A 61 6.69 10.30 -18.52
N ASN A 62 7.42 9.25 -18.88
CA ASN A 62 7.61 8.81 -20.26
C ASN A 62 6.71 7.57 -20.52
N ASP A 63 6.65 7.11 -21.76
CA ASP A 63 5.80 5.96 -22.09
C ASP A 63 6.29 4.68 -21.38
N THR A 64 7.61 4.46 -21.34
CA THR A 64 8.20 3.23 -20.82
C THR A 64 8.79 3.34 -19.42
N TYR A 65 9.13 4.55 -18.97
CA TYR A 65 9.75 4.78 -17.67
C TYR A 65 9.37 6.12 -17.06
N PHE A 66 9.54 6.26 -15.76
CA PHE A 66 9.48 7.57 -15.08
C PHE A 66 10.86 7.94 -14.53
N TYR A 67 11.08 9.24 -14.36
CA TYR A 67 12.27 9.76 -13.70
C TYR A 67 11.93 11.01 -12.89
N CYS A 68 12.35 11.04 -11.63
CA CYS A 68 12.21 12.21 -10.76
C CYS A 68 13.53 13.01 -10.70
N PHE A 69 13.47 14.28 -11.02
CA PHE A 69 14.64 15.16 -10.95
C PHE A 69 14.98 15.59 -9.51
N GLY A 70 14.04 15.45 -8.56
CA GLY A 70 14.24 15.78 -7.15
C GLY A 70 14.90 14.65 -6.35
N CYS A 71 14.32 13.47 -6.37
CA CYS A 71 14.81 12.32 -5.57
C CYS A 71 15.48 11.22 -6.39
N HIS A 72 15.64 11.40 -7.71
CA HIS A 72 16.24 10.45 -8.66
C HIS A 72 15.53 9.08 -8.71
N ALA A 73 14.29 9.00 -8.22
CA ALA A 73 13.48 7.80 -8.37
C ALA A 73 13.22 7.54 -9.85
N THR A 74 13.47 6.31 -10.28
CA THR A 74 13.25 5.85 -11.65
C THR A 74 12.73 4.42 -11.65
N GLY A 75 12.09 4.01 -12.73
CA GLY A 75 11.57 2.66 -12.92
C GLY A 75 10.56 2.62 -14.08
N ASP A 76 10.01 1.46 -14.31
CA ASP A 76 8.94 1.24 -15.29
C ASP A 76 7.53 1.36 -14.66
N VAL A 77 6.49 1.01 -15.43
CA VAL A 77 5.09 1.06 -14.97
C VAL A 77 4.82 0.15 -13.76
N ILE A 78 5.51 -1.00 -13.70
CA ILE A 78 5.38 -1.94 -12.58
C ILE A 78 6.04 -1.37 -11.33
N ASP A 79 7.25 -0.79 -11.48
CA ASP A 79 7.97 -0.15 -10.37
C ASP A 79 7.22 1.08 -9.84
N PHE A 80 6.60 1.85 -10.73
CA PHE A 80 5.76 2.99 -10.36
C PHE A 80 4.60 2.55 -9.46
N THR A 81 3.83 1.55 -9.91
CA THR A 81 2.68 1.01 -9.17
C THR A 81 3.11 0.34 -7.87
N ALA A 82 4.20 -0.45 -7.90
CA ALA A 82 4.75 -1.11 -6.72
C ALA A 82 5.12 -0.10 -5.63
N ARG A 83 5.76 1.02 -5.99
CA ARG A 83 6.16 2.06 -5.03
C ARG A 83 4.98 2.86 -4.48
N ILE A 84 3.97 3.19 -5.30
CA ILE A 84 2.77 3.91 -4.83
C ILE A 84 2.05 3.10 -3.75
N TYR A 85 1.88 1.80 -3.96
CA TYR A 85 1.11 0.94 -3.06
C TYR A 85 1.95 0.17 -2.05
N GLY A 86 3.28 0.33 -2.04
CA GLY A 86 4.17 -0.43 -1.16
C GLY A 86 4.14 -1.93 -1.41
N LEU A 87 3.98 -2.35 -2.67
CA LEU A 87 3.80 -3.74 -3.07
C LEU A 87 5.06 -4.33 -3.70
N SER A 88 5.12 -5.66 -3.78
CA SER A 88 6.12 -6.32 -4.64
C SER A 88 5.78 -6.14 -6.12
N ASN A 89 6.79 -6.13 -7.00
CA ASN A 89 6.59 -5.98 -8.45
C ASN A 89 5.67 -7.06 -9.03
N ALA A 90 5.68 -8.27 -8.47
CA ALA A 90 4.79 -9.35 -8.88
C ALA A 90 3.31 -9.04 -8.55
N HIS A 91 3.03 -8.40 -7.44
CA HIS A 91 1.68 -7.94 -7.08
C HIS A 91 1.25 -6.74 -7.92
N ALA A 92 2.12 -5.74 -8.09
CA ALA A 92 1.86 -4.58 -8.92
C ALA A 92 1.52 -4.95 -10.37
N ALA A 93 2.28 -5.89 -10.95
CA ALA A 93 1.99 -6.37 -12.30
C ALA A 93 0.61 -7.05 -12.43
N ARG A 94 0.17 -7.78 -11.41
CA ARG A 94 -1.17 -8.40 -11.40
C ARG A 94 -2.29 -7.37 -11.25
N ILE A 95 -2.09 -6.36 -10.42
CA ILE A 95 -3.02 -5.25 -10.27
C ILE A 95 -3.16 -4.51 -11.60
N LEU A 96 -2.05 -4.11 -12.21
CA LEU A 96 -2.05 -3.47 -13.54
C LEU A 96 -2.76 -4.33 -14.58
N ALA A 97 -2.50 -5.64 -14.63
CA ALA A 97 -3.16 -6.53 -15.56
C ALA A 97 -4.69 -6.61 -15.34
N ALA A 98 -5.12 -6.54 -14.08
CA ALA A 98 -6.54 -6.54 -13.73
C ALA A 98 -7.21 -5.19 -14.07
N ASP A 99 -6.60 -4.07 -13.68
CA ASP A 99 -7.14 -2.72 -13.85
C ASP A 99 -7.24 -2.32 -15.32
N PHE A 100 -6.28 -2.75 -16.14
CA PHE A 100 -6.24 -2.46 -17.58
C PHE A 100 -6.76 -3.61 -18.46
N HIS A 101 -7.37 -4.63 -17.86
CA HIS A 101 -7.92 -5.80 -18.56
C HIS A 101 -6.93 -6.46 -19.54
N VAL A 102 -5.64 -6.51 -19.15
CA VAL A 102 -4.60 -7.13 -19.97
C VAL A 102 -4.85 -8.63 -20.04
N THR A 103 -5.18 -9.13 -21.23
CA THR A 103 -5.34 -10.56 -21.46
C THR A 103 -3.97 -11.21 -21.62
N PHE A 104 -3.54 -11.95 -20.63
CA PHE A 104 -2.44 -12.89 -20.75
C PHE A 104 -2.99 -14.30 -20.55
N ASP A 105 -2.35 -15.27 -21.18
CA ASP A 105 -2.79 -16.67 -21.17
C ASP A 105 -2.86 -17.20 -19.72
N ASN A 106 -4.06 -17.12 -19.16
CA ASN A 106 -4.36 -17.37 -17.75
C ASN A 106 -4.55 -18.88 -17.48
N SER A 107 -3.88 -19.74 -18.24
CA SER A 107 -3.74 -21.17 -17.90
C SER A 107 -2.91 -21.39 -16.62
N ILE A 108 -2.73 -20.29 -15.88
CA ILE A 108 -2.25 -20.28 -14.52
C ILE A 108 -3.47 -20.01 -13.65
N SER A 109 -3.92 -21.04 -12.97
CA SER A 109 -4.40 -20.79 -11.62
C SER A 109 -3.40 -19.79 -10.99
N THR A 110 -3.77 -18.50 -10.86
CA THR A 110 -3.23 -17.68 -9.81
C THR A 110 -2.99 -18.64 -8.65
N PRO A 111 -1.85 -18.61 -7.94
CA PRO A 111 -1.97 -18.86 -6.55
C PRO A 111 -2.93 -17.74 -6.15
N SER A 112 -4.23 -18.02 -6.23
CA SER A 112 -5.18 -17.35 -5.43
C SER A 112 -4.50 -17.39 -4.07
N ASN A 113 -4.00 -16.26 -3.55
CA ASN A 113 -4.22 -16.07 -2.15
C ASN A 113 -5.65 -16.59 -2.00
N PRO A 114 -5.88 -17.76 -1.36
CA PRO A 114 -7.18 -18.37 -1.32
C PRO A 114 -8.07 -17.22 -0.92
N PRO A 115 -9.17 -16.94 -1.63
CA PRO A 115 -9.94 -15.73 -1.40
C PRO A 115 -10.01 -15.62 0.09
N ILE A 116 -9.40 -14.55 0.66
CA ILE A 116 -9.14 -14.50 2.10
C ILE A 116 -10.46 -14.91 2.66
N SER A 117 -10.54 -16.12 3.17
CA SER A 117 -11.82 -16.74 3.52
C SER A 117 -12.52 -15.64 4.31
N ARG A 118 -13.80 -15.36 4.07
CA ARG A 118 -14.55 -14.35 4.85
C ARG A 118 -14.26 -14.49 6.34
N LYS A 119 -14.00 -15.72 6.76
CA LYS A 119 -13.54 -16.07 8.10
C LYS A 119 -12.16 -15.49 8.43
N THR A 120 -11.18 -15.62 7.54
CA THR A 120 -9.82 -15.08 7.75
C THR A 120 -9.80 -13.55 7.68
N GLN A 121 -10.61 -12.94 6.82
CA GLN A 121 -10.77 -11.50 6.76
C GLN A 121 -11.43 -10.99 8.04
N LEU A 122 -12.52 -11.62 8.46
CA LEU A 122 -13.22 -11.29 9.70
C LEU A 122 -12.34 -11.47 10.95
N GLU A 123 -11.47 -12.48 10.96
CA GLU A 123 -10.50 -12.69 12.06
C GLU A 123 -9.46 -11.57 12.11
N LYS A 124 -8.96 -11.11 10.95
CA LYS A 124 -8.04 -9.97 10.86
C LYS A 124 -8.69 -8.67 11.33
N GLU A 125 -9.91 -8.41 10.91
CA GLU A 125 -10.67 -7.22 11.33
C GLU A 125 -10.95 -7.24 12.84
N ARG A 126 -11.35 -8.39 13.38
CA ARG A 126 -11.52 -8.57 14.84
C ARG A 126 -10.21 -8.40 15.61
N HIS A 127 -9.09 -8.85 15.03
CA HIS A 127 -7.78 -8.67 15.65
C HIS A 127 -7.38 -7.19 15.65
N ALA A 128 -7.54 -6.48 14.52
CA ALA A 128 -7.26 -5.06 14.42
C ALA A 128 -8.10 -4.25 15.41
N LEU A 129 -9.40 -4.55 15.51
CA LEU A 129 -10.28 -3.89 16.46
C LEU A 129 -9.84 -4.10 17.91
N ARG A 130 -9.49 -5.33 18.30
CA ARG A 130 -8.97 -5.62 19.67
C ARG A 130 -7.69 -4.86 19.98
N VAL A 131 -6.78 -4.72 19.02
CA VAL A 131 -5.54 -3.95 19.20
C VAL A 131 -5.86 -2.47 19.39
N LEU A 132 -6.79 -1.92 18.60
CA LEU A 132 -7.24 -0.54 18.72
C LEU A 132 -7.94 -0.27 20.06
N GLU A 133 -8.82 -1.16 20.50
CA GLU A 133 -9.49 -1.07 21.80
C GLU A 133 -8.48 -1.11 22.97
N ALA A 134 -7.47 -2.01 22.89
CA ALA A 134 -6.41 -2.09 23.88
C ALA A 134 -5.56 -0.82 23.90
N TYR A 135 -5.25 -0.25 22.75
CA TYR A 135 -4.53 1.02 22.63
C TYR A 135 -5.33 2.18 23.23
N LEU A 136 -6.62 2.25 22.94
CA LEU A 136 -7.51 3.26 23.54
C LEU A 136 -7.59 3.14 25.06
N ALA A 137 -7.66 1.92 25.59
CA ALA A 137 -7.65 1.68 27.03
C ALA A 137 -6.33 2.15 27.67
N LEU A 138 -5.19 1.92 27.00
CA LEU A 138 -3.88 2.39 27.43
C LEU A 138 -3.82 3.92 27.47
N LEU A 139 -4.31 4.60 26.43
CA LEU A 139 -4.33 6.07 26.38
C LEU A 139 -5.23 6.67 27.48
N LYS A 140 -6.37 6.05 27.77
CA LYS A 140 -7.26 6.46 28.85
C LYS A 140 -6.58 6.28 30.22
N ASP A 141 -5.87 5.17 30.44
CA ASP A 141 -5.09 4.93 31.66
C ASP A 141 -3.97 5.95 31.82
N TRP A 142 -3.23 6.25 30.77
CA TRP A 142 -2.20 7.28 30.78
C TRP A 142 -2.76 8.66 31.09
N LYS A 143 -3.87 9.05 30.46
CA LYS A 143 -4.52 10.32 30.72
C LYS A 143 -4.97 10.46 32.17
N ALA A 144 -5.47 9.39 32.79
CA ALA A 144 -5.90 9.40 34.18
C ALA A 144 -4.73 9.39 35.16
N ARG A 145 -3.68 8.57 34.88
CA ARG A 145 -2.58 8.31 35.82
C ARG A 145 -1.52 9.39 35.80
N TYR A 146 -1.27 10.02 34.66
CA TYR A 146 -0.21 11.01 34.45
C TYR A 146 -0.73 12.44 34.30
N ALA A 147 -2.02 12.68 34.59
CA ALA A 147 -2.56 14.03 34.61
C ALA A 147 -1.83 14.90 35.65
N PRO A 148 -1.45 16.15 35.31
CA PRO A 148 -0.87 17.08 36.27
C PRO A 148 -1.85 17.34 37.43
N GLN A 149 -1.36 17.33 38.65
CA GLN A 149 -2.19 17.56 39.83
C GLN A 149 -2.37 19.07 40.11
N HIS A 150 -1.42 19.88 39.67
CA HIS A 150 -1.45 21.34 39.78
C HIS A 150 -1.13 21.99 38.42
N PRO A 151 -1.58 23.24 38.17
CA PRO A 151 -1.33 23.95 36.91
C PRO A 151 0.16 24.15 36.58
N ASP A 152 1.02 24.18 37.56
CA ASP A 152 2.47 24.41 37.44
C ASP A 152 3.28 23.12 37.37
N ASP A 153 2.64 21.96 37.46
CA ASP A 153 3.32 20.67 37.34
C ASP A 153 3.86 20.42 35.93
N PRO A 154 5.04 19.81 35.80
CA PRO A 154 5.54 19.43 34.48
C PRO A 154 4.63 18.39 33.83
N ILE A 155 4.33 18.62 32.55
CA ILE A 155 3.48 17.70 31.76
C ILE A 155 4.29 16.47 31.41
N ASP A 156 3.81 15.29 31.81
CA ASP A 156 4.39 13.99 31.42
C ASP A 156 4.12 13.72 29.92
N ASP A 157 5.12 13.22 29.19
CA ASP A 157 5.01 12.94 27.76
C ASP A 157 3.85 11.98 27.45
N ARG A 158 3.60 10.99 28.30
CA ARG A 158 2.49 10.04 28.16
C ARG A 158 1.14 10.70 28.29
N TYR A 159 1.00 11.72 29.12
CA TYR A 159 -0.24 12.51 29.21
C TYR A 159 -0.45 13.33 27.94
N SER A 160 0.62 13.95 27.42
CA SER A 160 0.60 14.70 26.17
C SER A 160 0.19 13.82 24.99
N ASP A 161 0.84 12.65 24.84
CA ASP A 161 0.54 11.68 23.81
C ASP A 161 -0.92 11.17 23.90
N ALA A 162 -1.39 10.90 25.12
CA ALA A 162 -2.77 10.47 25.33
C ALA A 162 -3.77 11.54 24.90
N CYS A 163 -3.51 12.81 25.20
CA CYS A 163 -4.38 13.91 24.78
C CYS A 163 -4.41 14.09 23.26
N GLN A 164 -3.30 13.91 22.58
CA GLN A 164 -3.20 14.07 21.13
C GLN A 164 -3.80 12.90 20.35
N MET A 165 -3.61 11.67 20.83
CA MET A 165 -3.94 10.47 20.06
C MET A 165 -5.31 9.89 20.37
N MET A 166 -5.94 10.27 21.49
CA MET A 166 -7.19 9.66 21.97
C MET A 166 -8.34 9.86 21.01
N ASP A 167 -8.55 11.07 20.48
CA ASP A 167 -9.64 11.38 19.58
C ASP A 167 -9.49 10.64 18.24
N TYR A 168 -8.27 10.56 17.73
CA TYR A 168 -7.97 9.81 16.52
C TYR A 168 -8.16 8.30 16.71
N ALA A 169 -7.70 7.73 17.81
CA ALA A 169 -7.89 6.33 18.12
C ALA A 169 -9.39 5.98 18.32
N GLN A 170 -10.16 6.87 18.95
CA GLN A 170 -11.61 6.72 19.07
C GLN A 170 -12.30 6.74 17.71
N PHE A 171 -11.96 7.70 16.86
CA PHE A 171 -12.49 7.81 15.50
C PHE A 171 -12.22 6.53 14.67
N LEU A 172 -11.02 5.95 14.76
CA LEU A 172 -10.71 4.68 14.09
C LEU A 172 -11.57 3.53 14.62
N CYS A 173 -11.77 3.42 15.94
CA CYS A 173 -12.66 2.41 16.52
C CYS A 173 -14.08 2.53 16.00
N ASP A 174 -14.59 3.75 15.90
CA ASP A 174 -15.95 4.03 15.42
C ASP A 174 -16.11 3.61 13.95
N ILE A 175 -15.16 3.96 13.07
CA ILE A 175 -15.16 3.51 11.66
C ILE A 175 -15.21 1.98 11.56
N PHE A 176 -14.34 1.28 12.28
CA PHE A 176 -14.30 -0.20 12.26
C PHE A 176 -15.56 -0.85 12.83
N THR A 177 -16.28 -0.14 13.70
CA THR A 177 -17.54 -0.61 14.29
C THR A 177 -18.73 -0.35 13.36
N PHE A 178 -18.81 0.83 12.73
CA PHE A 178 -19.90 1.21 11.81
C PHE A 178 -19.78 0.55 10.42
N SER A 179 -18.62 0.11 9.99
CA SER A 179 -18.43 -0.59 8.70
C SER A 179 -19.04 -2.00 8.66
N LYS A 180 -19.77 -2.40 9.69
CA LYS A 180 -20.42 -3.73 9.82
C LYS A 180 -21.91 -3.74 9.45
N PHE A 181 -22.48 -2.62 9.00
CA PHE A 181 -23.89 -2.52 8.58
C PHE A 181 -24.05 -2.27 7.10
#